data_46b9749d0de882cbda59aa3b77082f3a
#
_entry.id   46b9749d0de882cbda59aa3b77082f3a
#
_cell.length_a   1.000
_cell.length_b   1.000
_cell.length_c   1.000
_cell.angle_alpha   90.00
_cell.angle_beta   90.00
_cell.angle_gamma   90.00
#
_symmetry.space_group_name_H-M   'P 1'
#
loop_
_entity.id
_entity.type
_entity.pdbx_description
1 polymer ?
#
loop_
_entity_poly.entity_id
_entity_poly.type
_entity_poly.pdbx_seq_one_letter_code
_entity_poly.pdbx_strand_id
1 'polypeptide(L)'
;LPQIDYTEPLGKYGRMRLVYLKNQRPVLYNRMLLNGTLWPHLQDVQKTAYAWLERTMTTLLDKYPAPDKERAQLLWVAHMNGLKAQAEEVVVREIVYQ
;
A
#
# COMPACT_ATOMS: atom_id res chain seq x y z
N LEU A 1 -21.34 17.35 11.05
CA LEU A 1 -20.11 16.60 10.86
C LEU A 1 -20.29 15.61 9.71
N PRO A 2 -19.34 15.55 8.79
CA PRO A 2 -19.42 14.53 7.75
C PRO A 2 -19.39 13.15 8.39
N GLN A 3 -20.29 12.27 7.97
CA GLN A 3 -20.29 10.90 8.43
C GLN A 3 -19.04 10.20 7.90
N ILE A 4 -18.23 9.68 8.82
CA ILE A 4 -17.10 8.85 8.47
C ILE A 4 -17.58 7.42 8.39
N ASP A 5 -17.34 6.78 7.27
CA ASP A 5 -17.68 5.38 7.10
C ASP A 5 -16.59 4.51 7.71
N TYR A 6 -16.87 3.97 8.88
CA TYR A 6 -15.95 3.06 9.56
C TYR A 6 -16.16 1.59 9.19
N THR A 7 -17.04 1.31 8.22
CA THR A 7 -17.34 -0.07 7.84
C THR A 7 -16.18 -0.74 7.09
N GLU A 8 -15.31 0.06 6.46
CA GLU A 8 -14.11 -0.45 5.80
C GLU A 8 -12.90 -0.21 6.70
N PRO A 9 -12.37 -1.25 7.36
CA PRO A 9 -11.18 -1.08 8.19
C PRO A 9 -9.96 -0.74 7.35
N LEU A 10 -9.02 0.01 7.92
CA LEU A 10 -7.76 0.30 7.26
C LEU A 10 -6.91 -0.95 7.14
N GLY A 11 -6.39 -1.21 5.95
CA GLY A 11 -5.41 -2.24 5.72
C GLY A 11 -3.99 -1.75 6.05
N LYS A 12 -3.02 -2.54 5.62
CA LYS A 12 -1.59 -2.32 5.91
C LYS A 12 -1.12 -0.91 5.51
N TYR A 13 -1.40 -0.50 4.28
CA TYR A 13 -0.86 0.76 3.76
C TYR A 13 -1.57 1.98 4.33
N GLY A 14 -2.87 1.89 4.58
CA GLY A 14 -3.61 2.96 5.25
C GLY A 14 -3.08 3.19 6.67
N ARG A 15 -2.82 2.12 7.41
CA ARG A 15 -2.25 2.22 8.76
C ARG A 15 -0.82 2.76 8.75
N MET A 16 -0.01 2.35 7.79
CA MET A 16 1.35 2.88 7.63
C MET A 16 1.32 4.39 7.37
N ARG A 17 0.43 4.85 6.50
CA ARG A 17 0.26 6.28 6.22
C ARG A 17 -0.17 7.03 7.47
N LEU A 18 -1.09 6.47 8.24
CA LEU A 18 -1.56 7.09 9.49
C LEU A 18 -0.40 7.33 10.45
N VAL A 19 0.40 6.30 10.70
CA VAL A 19 1.56 6.39 11.59
C VAL A 19 2.57 7.40 11.05
N TYR A 20 2.83 7.39 9.76
CA TYR A 20 3.73 8.34 9.11
C TYR A 20 3.27 9.79 9.33
N LEU A 21 1.98 10.07 9.10
CA LEU A 21 1.44 11.42 9.28
C LEU A 21 1.55 11.89 10.73
N LYS A 22 1.24 11.00 11.69
CA LYS A 22 1.34 11.34 13.11
C LYS A 22 2.76 11.71 13.52
N ASN A 23 3.74 10.94 13.05
CA ASN A 23 5.12 11.06 13.51
C ASN A 23 5.93 12.07 12.70
N GLN A 24 5.70 12.16 11.40
CA GLN A 24 6.52 12.95 10.50
C GLN A 24 5.85 14.23 10.00
N ARG A 25 4.52 14.26 10.01
CA ARG A 25 3.77 15.42 9.53
C ARG A 25 2.60 15.75 10.48
N PRO A 26 2.89 16.08 11.74
CA PRO A 26 1.85 16.27 12.75
C PRO A 26 0.91 17.45 12.45
N VAL A 27 1.39 18.51 11.81
CA VAL A 27 0.54 19.65 11.46
C VAL A 27 -0.51 19.24 10.43
N LEU A 28 -0.09 18.51 9.40
CA LEU A 28 -1.01 18.00 8.39
C LEU A 28 -1.99 16.99 8.98
N TYR A 29 -1.50 16.10 9.84
CA TYR A 29 -2.34 15.14 10.56
C TYR A 29 -3.44 15.83 11.34
N ASN A 30 -3.07 16.82 12.15
CA ASN A 30 -4.04 17.56 12.97
C ASN A 30 -5.05 18.32 12.12
N ARG A 31 -4.60 18.91 11.03
CA ARG A 31 -5.50 19.63 10.10
C ARG A 31 -6.54 18.69 9.51
N MET A 32 -6.11 17.53 9.01
CA MET A 32 -7.03 16.56 8.42
C MET A 32 -7.97 15.95 9.47
N LEU A 33 -7.47 15.74 10.68
CA LEU A 33 -8.29 15.24 11.77
C LEU A 33 -9.40 16.23 12.11
N LEU A 34 -9.06 17.52 12.21
CA LEU A 34 -10.01 18.56 12.59
C LEU A 34 -11.05 18.82 11.50
N ASN A 35 -10.68 18.76 10.23
CA ASN A 35 -11.63 19.03 9.15
C ASN A 35 -12.34 17.77 8.62
N GLY A 36 -12.11 16.61 9.24
CA GLY A 36 -12.79 15.37 8.90
C GLY A 36 -12.30 14.67 7.64
N THR A 37 -11.15 15.05 7.10
CA THR A 37 -10.63 14.49 5.84
C THR A 37 -9.59 13.38 6.05
N LEU A 38 -9.21 13.10 7.30
CA LEU A 38 -8.14 12.12 7.59
C LEU A 38 -8.52 10.72 7.11
N TRP A 39 -9.67 10.21 7.52
CA TRP A 39 -10.09 8.85 7.18
C TRP A 39 -10.27 8.64 5.68
N PRO A 40 -11.00 9.52 4.96
CA PRO A 40 -11.07 9.41 3.51
C PRO A 40 -9.70 9.46 2.83
N HIS A 41 -8.78 10.28 3.33
CA HIS A 41 -7.42 10.35 2.81
C HIS A 41 -6.68 9.00 2.97
N LEU A 42 -6.79 8.38 4.15
CA LEU A 42 -6.14 7.09 4.41
C LEU A 42 -6.72 5.97 3.54
N GLN A 43 -8.03 5.96 3.33
CA GLN A 43 -8.68 5.01 2.43
C GLN A 43 -8.23 5.21 0.99
N ASP A 44 -8.10 6.45 0.57
CA ASP A 44 -7.64 6.79 -0.79
C ASP A 44 -6.19 6.35 -1.02
N VAL A 45 -5.31 6.62 -0.06
CA VAL A 45 -3.91 6.17 -0.10
C VAL A 45 -3.85 4.65 -0.19
N GLN A 46 -4.68 3.95 0.60
CA GLN A 46 -4.73 2.49 0.58
C GLN A 46 -5.13 1.94 -0.78
N LYS A 47 -6.18 2.49 -1.38
CA LYS A 47 -6.64 2.08 -2.72
C LYS A 47 -5.56 2.32 -3.76
N THR A 48 -4.94 3.48 -3.72
CA THR A 48 -3.86 3.84 -4.64
C THR A 48 -2.66 2.91 -4.47
N ALA A 49 -2.30 2.60 -3.23
CA ALA A 49 -1.19 1.70 -2.92
C ALA A 49 -1.44 0.29 -3.48
N TYR A 50 -2.64 -0.26 -3.30
CA TYR A 50 -2.97 -1.59 -3.84
C TYR A 50 -2.99 -1.60 -5.37
N ALA A 51 -3.50 -0.54 -5.99
CA ALA A 51 -3.50 -0.44 -7.45
C ALA A 51 -2.06 -0.39 -8.00
N TRP A 52 -1.19 0.37 -7.36
CA TRP A 52 0.21 0.46 -7.73
C TRP A 52 0.95 -0.86 -7.51
N LEU A 53 0.65 -1.55 -6.40
CA LEU A 53 1.24 -2.84 -6.10
C LEU A 53 0.91 -3.86 -7.20
N GLU A 54 -0.36 -3.94 -7.58
CA GLU A 54 -0.81 -4.85 -8.62
C GLU A 54 -0.16 -4.54 -9.97
N ARG A 55 -0.12 -3.26 -10.34
CA ARG A 55 0.50 -2.82 -11.58
C ARG A 55 2.01 -3.11 -11.59
N THR A 56 2.68 -2.84 -10.50
CA THR A 56 4.12 -3.09 -10.37
C THR A 56 4.41 -4.58 -10.44
N MET A 57 3.60 -5.41 -9.79
CA MET A 57 3.73 -6.86 -9.88
C MET A 57 3.59 -7.36 -11.31
N THR A 58 2.60 -6.86 -12.04
CA THR A 58 2.40 -7.22 -13.45
C THR A 58 3.64 -6.86 -14.28
N THR A 59 4.17 -5.66 -14.10
CA THR A 59 5.36 -5.21 -14.80
C THR A 59 6.58 -6.07 -14.47
N LEU A 60 6.78 -6.39 -13.19
CA LEU A 60 7.90 -7.22 -12.75
C LEU A 60 7.79 -8.65 -13.27
N LEU A 61 6.58 -9.21 -13.32
CA LEU A 61 6.36 -10.57 -13.86
C LEU A 61 6.59 -10.64 -15.36
N ASP A 62 6.30 -9.56 -16.09
CA ASP A 62 6.63 -9.47 -17.53
C ASP A 62 8.14 -9.48 -17.73
N LYS A 63 8.87 -8.77 -16.88
CA LYS A 63 10.33 -8.67 -16.98
C LYS A 63 11.03 -9.92 -16.43
N TYR A 64 10.50 -10.47 -15.35
CA TYR A 64 11.04 -11.64 -14.64
C TYR A 64 9.97 -12.72 -14.50
N PRO A 65 9.71 -13.51 -15.56
CA PRO A 65 8.65 -14.52 -15.52
C PRO A 65 8.87 -15.54 -14.41
N ALA A 66 7.77 -15.94 -13.76
CA ALA A 66 7.81 -16.90 -12.69
C ALA A 66 8.07 -18.31 -13.22
N PRO A 67 8.78 -19.18 -12.45
CA PRO A 67 8.90 -20.58 -12.79
C PRO A 67 7.54 -21.28 -12.70
N ASP A 68 7.45 -22.50 -13.23
CA ASP A 68 6.24 -23.30 -13.21
C ASP A 68 5.86 -23.62 -11.75
N LYS A 69 4.67 -23.16 -11.36
CA LYS A 69 4.18 -23.34 -9.99
C LYS A 69 4.04 -24.81 -9.60
N GLU A 70 3.61 -25.66 -10.53
CA GLU A 70 3.38 -27.07 -10.24
C GLU A 70 4.68 -27.88 -10.20
N ARG A 71 5.62 -27.57 -11.10
CA ARG A 71 6.89 -28.30 -11.21
C ARG A 71 7.95 -27.81 -10.23
N ALA A 72 7.91 -26.53 -9.88
CA ALA A 72 8.93 -25.89 -9.05
C ALA A 72 8.27 -24.97 -8.01
N GLN A 73 7.42 -25.53 -7.17
CA GLN A 73 6.58 -24.79 -6.23
C GLN A 73 7.40 -23.90 -5.29
N LEU A 74 8.47 -24.43 -4.71
CA LEU A 74 9.29 -23.63 -3.78
C LEU A 74 10.00 -22.48 -4.50
N LEU A 75 10.49 -22.72 -5.71
CA LEU A 75 11.11 -21.66 -6.52
C LEU A 75 10.08 -20.62 -6.92
N TRP A 76 8.85 -21.05 -7.24
CA TRP A 76 7.76 -20.13 -7.56
C TRP A 76 7.43 -19.22 -6.37
N VAL A 77 7.29 -19.81 -5.18
CA VAL A 77 7.01 -19.04 -3.95
C VAL A 77 8.11 -18.04 -3.67
N ALA A 78 9.37 -18.45 -3.74
CA ALA A 78 10.51 -17.56 -3.52
C ALA A 78 10.55 -16.43 -4.53
N HIS A 79 10.30 -16.74 -5.80
CA HIS A 79 10.27 -15.75 -6.88
C HIS A 79 9.18 -14.71 -6.66
N MET A 80 7.96 -15.16 -6.37
CA MET A 80 6.82 -14.29 -6.14
C MET A 80 7.02 -13.40 -4.90
N ASN A 81 7.56 -13.97 -3.82
CA ASN A 81 7.86 -13.20 -2.61
C ASN A 81 8.94 -12.15 -2.85
N GLY A 82 9.95 -12.47 -3.64
CA GLY A 82 10.99 -11.51 -4.01
C GLY A 82 10.45 -10.34 -4.81
N LEU A 83 9.62 -10.62 -5.82
CA LEU A 83 9.00 -9.57 -6.62
C LEU A 83 8.02 -8.73 -5.79
N LYS A 84 7.25 -9.38 -4.92
CA LYS A 84 6.32 -8.67 -4.05
C LYS A 84 7.07 -7.71 -3.11
N ALA A 85 8.20 -8.14 -2.56
CA ALA A 85 9.01 -7.27 -1.70
C ALA A 85 9.52 -6.05 -2.47
N GLN A 86 9.96 -6.20 -3.70
CA GLN A 86 10.37 -5.10 -4.56
C GLN A 86 9.22 -4.15 -4.85
N ALA A 87 8.04 -4.70 -5.19
CA ALA A 87 6.85 -3.91 -5.47
C ALA A 87 6.39 -3.13 -4.24
N GLU A 88 6.39 -3.76 -3.06
CA GLU A 88 6.03 -3.09 -1.80
C GLU A 88 6.98 -1.94 -1.48
N GLU A 89 8.27 -2.13 -1.71
CA GLU A 89 9.26 -1.07 -1.47
C GLU A 89 8.96 0.17 -2.31
N VAL A 90 8.63 -0.02 -3.59
CA VAL A 90 8.25 1.09 -4.48
C VAL A 90 6.97 1.77 -3.98
N VAL A 91 5.95 0.99 -3.63
CA VAL A 91 4.66 1.52 -3.18
C VAL A 91 4.82 2.32 -1.89
N VAL A 92 5.56 1.79 -0.93
CA VAL A 92 5.78 2.48 0.35
C VAL A 92 6.49 3.81 0.12
N ARG A 93 7.54 3.82 -0.69
CA ARG A 93 8.30 5.04 -0.98
C ARG A 93 7.48 6.07 -1.75
N GLU A 94 6.76 5.65 -2.79
CA GLU A 94 6.12 6.57 -3.73
C GLU A 94 4.71 7.00 -3.29
N ILE A 95 4.02 6.18 -2.51
CA ILE A 95 2.61 6.43 -2.17
C ILE A 95 2.43 6.67 -0.66
N VAL A 96 3.00 5.80 0.18
CA VAL A 96 2.73 5.84 1.63
C VAL A 96 3.49 6.97 2.31
N TYR A 97 4.74 7.19 1.94
CA TYR A 97 5.63 8.17 2.59
C TYR A 97 5.83 9.44 1.76
N GLN A 98 4.85 9.79 0.99
CA GLN A 98 4.85 11.06 0.25
C GLN A 98 4.48 12.27 1.12
#